data_fdcc952b345651ade13e9f9cde6a30a2
#
_entry.id   fdcc952b345651ade13e9f9cde6a30a2
#
_cell.length_a   1.000
_cell.length_b   1.000
_cell.length_c   1.000
_cell.angle_alpha   90.00
_cell.angle_beta   90.00
_cell.angle_gamma   90.00
#
_symmetry.space_group_name_H-M   'P 1'
#
loop_
_entity.id
_entity.type
_entity.pdbx_description
1 polymer ?
#
loop_
_entity_poly.entity_id
_entity_poly.type
_entity_poly.pdbx_seq_one_letter_code
_entity_poly.pdbx_strand_id
1 'polypeptide(L)'
;MHTVVRRYDNATQLFDELSSREQDVREVIMGSPGFVSYLLVRTDNGGMSITTCQDKAGTDESSRRAADWIKQNLPNISGATPTITEGEVMFRFVDRAAAQAVLAQQQAAV
;
A
#
# COMPACT_ATOMS: atom_id res chain seq x y z
N MET A 1 6.84 15.86 1.62
CA MET A 1 6.28 14.48 1.53
C MET A 1 6.20 14.04 0.08
N HIS A 2 6.53 12.80 -0.15
CA HIS A 2 6.46 12.16 -1.46
C HIS A 2 5.51 10.98 -1.42
N THR A 3 4.72 10.78 -2.47
CA THR A 3 3.77 9.68 -2.54
C THR A 3 4.01 8.84 -3.78
N VAL A 4 3.87 7.51 -3.64
CA VAL A 4 3.95 6.57 -4.75
C VAL A 4 2.64 5.78 -4.84
N VAL A 5 2.08 5.73 -6.05
CA VAL A 5 0.90 4.93 -6.36
C VAL A 5 1.36 3.75 -7.22
N ARG A 6 1.10 2.54 -6.76
CA ARG A 6 1.37 1.30 -7.48
C ARG A 6 0.04 0.70 -7.88
N ARG A 7 -0.26 0.70 -9.18
CA ARG A 7 -1.50 0.11 -9.69
C ARG A 7 -1.22 -1.25 -10.30
N TYR A 8 -2.01 -2.24 -9.87
CA TYR A 8 -1.89 -3.62 -10.30
C TYR A 8 -3.15 -3.99 -11.08
N ASP A 9 -2.99 -4.25 -12.37
CA ASP A 9 -4.08 -4.67 -13.26
C ASP A 9 -4.03 -6.19 -13.44
N ASN A 10 -5.19 -6.81 -13.71
CA ASN A 10 -5.30 -8.27 -13.82
C ASN A 10 -4.73 -8.98 -12.60
N ALA A 11 -5.00 -8.45 -11.44
CA ALA A 11 -4.36 -8.82 -10.18
C ALA A 11 -5.37 -9.19 -9.08
N THR A 12 -6.54 -9.71 -9.45
CA THR A 12 -7.56 -10.10 -8.48
C THR A 12 -7.02 -11.09 -7.46
N GLN A 13 -6.27 -12.10 -7.92
CA GLN A 13 -5.69 -13.11 -7.03
C GLN A 13 -4.68 -12.50 -6.07
N LEU A 14 -3.86 -11.56 -6.54
CA LEU A 14 -2.90 -10.86 -5.67
C LEU A 14 -3.63 -10.16 -4.53
N PHE A 15 -4.70 -9.44 -4.84
CA PHE A 15 -5.44 -8.69 -3.81
C PHE A 15 -6.26 -9.60 -2.90
N ASP A 16 -6.72 -10.74 -3.38
CA ASP A 16 -7.31 -11.77 -2.52
C ASP A 16 -6.29 -12.27 -1.48
N GLU A 17 -5.06 -12.54 -1.91
CA GLU A 17 -3.99 -12.94 -1.00
C GLU A 17 -3.62 -11.84 -0.02
N LEU A 18 -3.46 -10.60 -0.51
CA LEU A 18 -3.09 -9.47 0.36
C LEU A 18 -4.15 -9.20 1.41
N SER A 19 -5.43 -9.40 1.10
CA SER A 19 -6.52 -9.13 2.04
C SER A 19 -6.46 -9.98 3.30
N SER A 20 -5.84 -11.15 3.24
CA SER A 20 -5.67 -12.05 4.37
C SER A 20 -4.31 -11.89 5.08
N ARG A 21 -3.48 -10.95 4.65
CA ARG A 21 -2.11 -10.78 5.14
C ARG A 21 -1.82 -9.36 5.62
N GLU A 22 -2.79 -8.75 6.27
CA GLU A 22 -2.67 -7.35 6.73
C GLU A 22 -1.42 -7.14 7.58
N GLN A 23 -1.14 -8.04 8.51
CA GLN A 23 0.02 -7.88 9.39
C GLN A 23 1.35 -7.93 8.63
N ASP A 24 1.47 -8.83 7.66
CA ASP A 24 2.67 -8.92 6.82
C ASP A 24 2.87 -7.64 6.01
N VAL A 25 1.79 -7.14 5.39
CA VAL A 25 1.83 -5.90 4.62
C VAL A 25 2.24 -4.72 5.51
N ARG A 26 1.67 -4.66 6.72
CA ARG A 26 1.99 -3.62 7.70
C ARG A 26 3.48 -3.60 8.01
N GLU A 27 4.05 -4.75 8.32
CA GLU A 27 5.47 -4.85 8.69
C GLU A 27 6.39 -4.44 7.55
N VAL A 28 6.07 -4.86 6.33
CA VAL A 28 6.87 -4.52 5.14
C VAL A 28 6.86 -3.02 4.88
N ILE A 29 5.68 -2.42 4.86
CA ILE A 29 5.52 -1.03 4.43
C ILE A 29 5.92 -0.05 5.52
N MET A 30 5.49 -0.27 6.76
CA MET A 30 5.80 0.64 7.87
C MET A 30 7.28 0.65 8.25
N GLY A 31 8.04 -0.34 7.81
CA GLY A 31 9.50 -0.34 7.95
C GLY A 31 10.23 0.59 6.98
N SER A 32 9.52 1.22 6.04
CA SER A 32 10.15 2.15 5.09
C SER A 32 10.59 3.44 5.79
N PRO A 33 11.77 3.98 5.45
CA PRO A 33 12.26 5.20 6.09
C PRO A 33 11.30 6.38 5.89
N GLY A 34 11.01 7.10 6.96
CA GLY A 34 10.14 8.27 6.90
C GLY A 34 8.68 7.95 6.57
N PHE A 35 8.22 6.75 6.83
CA PHE A 35 6.85 6.35 6.56
C PHE A 35 5.83 7.30 7.20
N VAL A 36 4.81 7.71 6.44
CA VAL A 36 3.73 8.58 6.90
C VAL A 36 2.39 7.86 6.85
N SER A 37 2.02 7.31 5.70
CA SER A 37 0.71 6.67 5.54
C SER A 37 0.70 5.65 4.40
N TYR A 38 -0.26 4.72 4.48
CA TYR A 38 -0.44 3.67 3.48
C TYR A 38 -1.92 3.37 3.29
N LEU A 39 -2.32 3.23 2.04
CA LEU A 39 -3.64 2.75 1.66
C LEU A 39 -3.48 1.59 0.69
N LEU A 40 -4.23 0.52 0.91
CA LEU A 40 -4.38 -0.56 -0.05
C LEU A 40 -5.84 -0.57 -0.49
N VAL A 41 -6.07 -0.37 -1.79
CA VAL A 41 -7.39 -0.17 -2.36
C VAL A 41 -7.67 -1.28 -3.37
N ARG A 42 -8.78 -1.99 -3.20
CA ARG A 42 -9.23 -2.98 -4.17
C ARG A 42 -10.03 -2.28 -5.27
N THR A 43 -9.76 -2.64 -6.52
CA THR A 43 -10.53 -2.23 -7.69
C THR A 43 -11.14 -3.46 -8.36
N ASP A 44 -11.96 -3.26 -9.38
CA ASP A 44 -12.62 -4.37 -10.08
C ASP A 44 -11.64 -5.35 -10.72
N ASN A 45 -10.45 -4.87 -11.11
CA ASN A 45 -9.47 -5.66 -11.87
C ASN A 45 -8.18 -5.92 -11.10
N GLY A 46 -8.16 -5.64 -9.82
CA GLY A 46 -6.96 -5.78 -9.00
C GLY A 46 -6.95 -4.79 -7.88
N GLY A 47 -6.11 -3.77 -7.98
CA GLY A 47 -6.07 -2.74 -6.95
C GLY A 47 -4.89 -1.81 -7.07
N MET A 48 -4.74 -0.97 -6.05
CA MET A 48 -3.62 -0.06 -5.97
C MET A 48 -3.15 0.09 -4.54
N SER A 49 -1.88 0.40 -4.37
CA SER A 49 -1.32 0.81 -3.09
C SER A 49 -0.84 2.25 -3.18
N ILE A 50 -1.05 3.01 -2.11
CA ILE A 50 -0.65 4.41 -2.04
C ILE A 50 0.19 4.57 -0.79
N THR A 51 1.49 4.78 -0.97
CA THR A 51 2.43 4.95 0.13
C THR A 51 2.96 6.37 0.13
N THR A 52 2.90 7.03 1.29
CA THR A 52 3.46 8.36 1.49
C THR A 52 4.58 8.28 2.52
N CYS A 53 5.72 8.88 2.21
CA CYS A 53 6.86 9.02 3.11
C CYS A 53 7.31 10.47 3.16
N GLN A 54 8.20 10.79 4.08
CA GLN A 54 8.74 12.14 4.22
C GLN A 54 9.46 12.61 2.96
N ASP A 55 10.11 11.68 2.22
CA ASP A 55 10.83 11.99 1.00
C ASP A 55 10.80 10.83 -0.02
N LYS A 56 11.36 11.08 -1.20
CA LYS A 56 11.39 10.10 -2.29
C LYS A 56 12.21 8.85 -1.93
N ALA A 57 13.27 8.99 -1.16
CA ALA A 57 14.07 7.83 -0.76
C ALA A 57 13.24 6.81 0.01
N GLY A 58 12.32 7.29 0.86
CA GLY A 58 11.41 6.43 1.60
C GLY A 58 10.44 5.70 0.70
N THR A 59 9.80 6.40 -0.25
CA THR A 59 8.87 5.75 -1.19
C THR A 59 9.58 4.81 -2.15
N ASP A 60 10.80 5.12 -2.59
CA ASP A 60 11.60 4.20 -3.42
C ASP A 60 11.88 2.90 -2.65
N GLU A 61 12.25 3.02 -1.37
CA GLU A 61 12.49 1.85 -0.51
C GLU A 61 11.21 1.06 -0.29
N SER A 62 10.06 1.72 -0.12
CA SER A 62 8.78 1.03 0.03
C SER A 62 8.44 0.20 -1.20
N SER A 63 8.72 0.71 -2.40
CA SER A 63 8.49 -0.02 -3.65
C SER A 63 9.39 -1.24 -3.76
N ARG A 64 10.66 -1.10 -3.39
CA ARG A 64 11.60 -2.22 -3.37
C ARG A 64 11.16 -3.31 -2.40
N ARG A 65 10.78 -2.92 -1.18
CA ARG A 65 10.33 -3.86 -0.14
C ARG A 65 9.06 -4.59 -0.56
N ALA A 66 8.11 -3.88 -1.16
CA ALA A 66 6.87 -4.48 -1.65
C ALA A 66 7.15 -5.51 -2.75
N ALA A 67 7.98 -5.17 -3.72
CA ALA A 67 8.34 -6.07 -4.81
C ALA A 67 9.06 -7.33 -4.29
N ASP A 68 10.01 -7.16 -3.38
CA ASP A 68 10.75 -8.26 -2.79
C ASP A 68 9.83 -9.20 -2.00
N TRP A 69 8.92 -8.63 -1.21
CA TRP A 69 7.97 -9.43 -0.42
C TRP A 69 7.07 -10.28 -1.30
N ILE A 70 6.51 -9.68 -2.36
CA ILE A 70 5.66 -10.40 -3.31
C ILE A 70 6.45 -11.53 -3.98
N LYS A 71 7.67 -11.25 -4.43
CA LYS A 71 8.52 -12.24 -5.07
C LYS A 71 8.84 -13.42 -4.15
N GLN A 72 9.09 -13.14 -2.87
CA GLN A 72 9.44 -14.18 -1.90
C GLN A 72 8.25 -14.98 -1.41
N ASN A 73 7.09 -14.35 -1.25
CA ASN A 73 5.93 -14.97 -0.61
C ASN A 73 4.84 -15.39 -1.58
N LEU A 74 4.77 -14.77 -2.77
CA LEU A 74 3.74 -15.03 -3.76
C LEU A 74 4.37 -15.20 -5.16
N PRO A 75 5.36 -16.11 -5.33
CA PRO A 75 6.14 -16.17 -6.58
C PRO A 75 5.35 -16.62 -7.80
N ASN A 76 4.20 -17.26 -7.60
CA ASN A 76 3.42 -17.84 -8.70
C ASN A 76 2.20 -16.97 -9.09
N ILE A 77 2.07 -15.79 -8.50
CA ILE A 77 0.94 -14.92 -8.79
C ILE A 77 1.25 -14.06 -10.01
N SER A 78 0.35 -14.07 -10.99
CA SER A 78 0.41 -13.18 -12.15
C SER A 78 -0.11 -11.79 -11.78
N GLY A 79 0.25 -10.79 -12.58
CA GLY A 79 -0.21 -9.41 -12.37
C GLY A 79 0.50 -8.68 -11.24
N ALA A 80 1.61 -9.22 -10.74
CA ALA A 80 2.31 -8.67 -9.57
C ALA A 80 3.28 -7.53 -9.91
N THR A 81 3.38 -7.13 -11.18
CA THR A 81 4.23 -5.99 -11.60
C THR A 81 3.35 -4.76 -11.75
N PRO A 82 3.54 -3.73 -10.91
CA PRO A 82 2.66 -2.56 -10.96
C PRO A 82 3.08 -1.54 -12.01
N THR A 83 2.11 -0.71 -12.39
CA THR A 83 2.37 0.58 -13.03
C THR A 83 2.56 1.60 -11.91
N ILE A 84 3.67 2.32 -11.93
CA ILE A 84 4.04 3.25 -10.85
C ILE A 84 3.86 4.68 -11.31
N THR A 85 3.14 5.46 -10.50
CA THR A 85 3.04 6.91 -10.63
C THR A 85 3.44 7.50 -9.28
N GLU A 86 4.27 8.54 -9.28
CA GLU A 86 4.75 9.13 -8.03
C GLU A 86 4.93 10.63 -8.16
N GLY A 87 4.93 11.32 -7.04
CA GLY A 87 5.13 12.75 -7.03
C GLY A 87 5.16 13.35 -5.64
N GLU A 88 5.36 14.65 -5.62
CA GLU A 88 5.36 15.43 -4.38
C GLU A 88 3.93 15.72 -3.93
N VAL A 89 3.68 15.53 -2.64
CA VAL A 89 2.38 15.86 -2.03
C VAL A 89 2.25 17.37 -1.93
N MET A 90 1.25 17.93 -2.60
CA MET A 90 0.99 19.37 -2.56
C MET A 90 0.19 19.79 -1.34
N PHE A 91 -0.86 19.04 -1.01
CA PHE A 91 -1.72 19.30 0.15
C PHE A 91 -2.18 17.97 0.75
N ARG A 92 -2.33 17.94 2.06
CA ARG A 92 -2.85 16.78 2.76
C ARG A 92 -3.83 17.24 3.83
N PHE A 93 -5.09 16.89 3.68
CA PHE A 93 -6.13 17.21 4.65
C PHE A 93 -6.61 15.91 5.29
N VAL A 94 -6.64 15.87 6.61
CA VAL A 94 -7.09 14.72 7.36
C VAL A 94 -7.98 15.21 8.50
N ASP A 95 -9.20 14.67 8.58
CA ASP A 95 -10.01 14.81 9.78
C ASP A 95 -9.66 13.62 10.69
N ARG A 96 -8.89 13.88 11.72
CA ARG A 96 -8.39 12.83 12.61
C ARG A 96 -9.51 12.10 13.37
N ALA A 97 -10.52 12.82 13.78
CA ALA A 97 -11.63 12.21 14.52
C ALA A 97 -12.44 11.28 13.60
N ALA A 98 -12.75 11.72 12.38
CA ALA A 98 -13.47 10.91 11.41
C ALA A 98 -12.63 9.69 10.97
N ALA A 99 -11.33 9.87 10.73
CA ALA A 99 -10.44 8.77 10.35
C ALA A 99 -10.36 7.72 11.46
N GLN A 100 -10.24 8.14 12.71
CA GLN A 100 -10.21 7.21 13.86
C GLN A 100 -11.52 6.45 14.02
N ALA A 101 -12.65 7.11 13.83
CA ALA A 101 -13.96 6.45 13.90
C ALA A 101 -14.11 5.35 12.84
N VAL A 102 -13.70 5.62 11.61
CA VAL A 102 -13.75 4.63 10.53
C VAL A 102 -12.80 3.45 10.81
N LEU A 103 -11.56 3.72 11.24
CA LEU A 103 -10.62 2.66 11.59
C LEU A 103 -11.14 1.78 12.72
N ALA A 104 -11.76 2.37 13.74
CA ALA A 104 -12.36 1.61 14.85
C ALA A 104 -13.48 0.70 14.36
N GLN A 105 -14.33 1.18 13.45
CA GLN A 105 -15.39 0.37 12.85
C GLN A 105 -14.84 -0.78 12.03
N GLN A 106 -13.81 -0.55 11.24
CA GLN A 106 -13.17 -1.60 10.44
C GLN A 106 -12.56 -2.68 11.33
N GLN A 107 -11.92 -2.28 12.44
CA GLN A 107 -11.34 -3.23 13.38
C GLN A 107 -12.42 -4.04 14.11
N ALA A 108 -13.53 -3.40 14.44
CA ALA A 108 -14.66 -4.06 15.14
C ALA A 108 -15.40 -5.04 14.23
N ALA A 109 -15.33 -4.87 12.91
CA ALA A 109 -16.00 -5.74 11.94
C ALA A 109 -15.24 -7.03 11.64
N VAL A 110 -14.04 -7.18 12.15
CA VAL A 110 -13.18 -8.35 11.91
C VAL A 110 -13.52 -9.51 12.83
#